data_dbfb011803713989faf6f3326db4962c
#
_entry.id   dbfb011803713989faf6f3326db4962c
#
_cell.length_a   1.000
_cell.length_b   1.000
_cell.length_c   1.000
_cell.angle_alpha   90.00
_cell.angle_beta   90.00
_cell.angle_gamma   90.00
#
_symmetry.space_group_name_H-M   'P 1'
#
loop_
_entity.id
_entity.type
_entity.pdbx_description
1 polymer ?
#
loop_
_entity_poly.entity_id
_entity_poly.type
_entity_poly.pdbx_seq_one_letter_code
_entity_poly.pdbx_strand_id
1 'polypeptide(L)'
;VQDEIVRILDTFTALTAELTAELTAELTARRNQYSWYRDYLLKFENKIEIVKLGSVSNIVRGASPRPISNYITFEEDGINWIKIGDVNLESKYVEKTKEKITQEGAKKSRIVKKGDLILSNSMSFGRPYIVNQEGCIHDGWILISDYQTNYSTDFLYYLLMSNKVQKYMRDNVVSGTVQNLNIDIVKNIEIPLPPLEVQKRIVEVLDNFEKICNDLNIGLPAEIEARQKQYEFYRNILLTFNNEEIYALSKQASKQASKQASKQASPKSN
;
A
#
# COMPACT_ATOMS: atom_id res chain seq x y z
N VAL A 1 31.13 33.45 12.41
CA VAL A 1 31.00 32.27 11.51
C VAL A 1 30.08 31.24 12.15
N GLN A 2 30.37 30.76 13.37
CA GLN A 2 29.56 29.72 14.04
C GLN A 2 28.09 30.16 14.21
N ASP A 3 27.88 31.38 14.74
CA ASP A 3 26.53 31.91 14.95
C ASP A 3 25.75 32.04 13.61
N GLU A 4 26.42 32.39 12.53
CA GLU A 4 25.82 32.53 11.23
C GLU A 4 25.45 31.16 10.65
N ILE A 5 26.29 30.13 10.83
CA ILE A 5 25.97 28.75 10.45
C ILE A 5 24.75 28.24 11.23
N VAL A 6 24.72 28.48 12.55
CA VAL A 6 23.58 28.10 13.39
C VAL A 6 22.30 28.78 12.89
N ARG A 7 22.34 30.10 12.66
CA ARG A 7 21.19 30.85 12.15
C ARG A 7 20.67 30.30 10.80
N ILE A 8 21.57 29.95 9.88
CA ILE A 8 21.21 29.36 8.59
C ILE A 8 20.59 28.01 8.81
N LEU A 9 21.20 27.13 9.64
CA LEU A 9 20.68 25.79 9.91
C LEU A 9 19.32 25.84 10.60
N ASP A 10 19.10 26.74 11.54
CA ASP A 10 17.81 26.93 12.21
C ASP A 10 16.72 27.35 11.20
N THR A 11 17.06 28.29 10.31
CA THR A 11 16.14 28.73 9.25
C THR A 11 15.78 27.59 8.31
N PHE A 12 16.78 26.81 7.86
CA PHE A 12 16.54 25.64 7.02
C PHE A 12 15.72 24.57 7.73
N THR A 13 15.99 24.34 9.02
CA THR A 13 15.23 23.38 9.83
C THR A 13 13.76 23.79 9.92
N ALA A 14 13.50 25.08 10.21
CA ALA A 14 12.14 25.61 10.30
C ALA A 14 11.39 25.50 8.97
N LEU A 15 12.00 25.94 7.86
CA LEU A 15 11.42 25.87 6.52
C LEU A 15 11.16 24.41 6.07
N THR A 16 12.09 23.50 6.35
CA THR A 16 11.93 22.10 6.00
C THR A 16 10.81 21.45 6.79
N ALA A 17 10.71 21.77 8.09
CA ALA A 17 9.63 21.29 8.94
C ALA A 17 8.26 21.80 8.48
N GLU A 18 8.14 23.10 8.17
CA GLU A 18 6.91 23.71 7.66
C GLU A 18 6.48 23.08 6.33
N LEU A 19 7.38 23.01 5.34
CA LEU A 19 7.10 22.42 4.04
C LEU A 19 6.74 20.93 4.15
N THR A 20 7.45 20.17 5.00
CA THR A 20 7.11 18.76 5.23
C THR A 20 5.73 18.60 5.86
N ALA A 21 5.36 19.48 6.78
CA ALA A 21 4.04 19.49 7.39
C ALA A 21 2.93 19.79 6.36
N GLU A 22 3.13 20.79 5.50
CA GLU A 22 2.19 21.13 4.42
C GLU A 22 2.01 19.98 3.43
N LEU A 23 3.11 19.41 2.93
CA LEU A 23 3.07 18.28 1.99
C LEU A 23 2.43 17.03 2.61
N THR A 24 2.66 16.79 3.90
CA THR A 24 2.04 15.69 4.64
C THR A 24 0.53 15.91 4.81
N ALA A 25 0.13 17.14 5.10
CA ALA A 25 -1.29 17.51 5.20
C ALA A 25 -1.98 17.36 3.83
N GLU A 26 -1.35 17.78 2.74
CA GLU A 26 -1.88 17.60 1.39
C GLU A 26 -1.98 16.12 1.02
N LEU A 27 -0.97 15.30 1.30
CA LEU A 27 -1.02 13.86 1.06
C LEU A 27 -2.17 13.20 1.83
N THR A 28 -2.38 13.60 3.08
CA THR A 28 -3.49 13.13 3.89
C THR A 28 -4.85 13.52 3.28
N ALA A 29 -4.98 14.76 2.82
CA ALA A 29 -6.19 15.23 2.13
C ALA A 29 -6.44 14.46 0.83
N ARG A 30 -5.40 14.15 0.04
CA ARG A 30 -5.49 13.34 -1.18
C ARG A 30 -5.90 11.90 -0.88
N ARG A 31 -5.35 11.28 0.17
CA ARG A 31 -5.75 9.93 0.61
C ARG A 31 -7.23 9.90 1.06
N ASN A 32 -7.69 10.92 1.76
CA ASN A 32 -9.10 11.05 2.14
C ASN A 32 -10.00 11.23 0.91
N GLN A 33 -9.59 12.07 -0.03
CA GLN A 33 -10.28 12.28 -1.30
C GLN A 33 -10.36 10.98 -2.11
N TYR A 34 -9.25 10.24 -2.21
CA TYR A 34 -9.21 8.92 -2.84
C TYR A 34 -10.20 7.94 -2.20
N SER A 35 -10.19 7.85 -0.85
CA SER A 35 -11.12 6.98 -0.12
C SER A 35 -12.58 7.33 -0.41
N TRP A 36 -12.91 8.62 -0.48
CA TRP A 36 -14.25 9.10 -0.85
C TRP A 36 -14.62 8.71 -2.28
N TYR A 37 -13.73 8.94 -3.26
CA TYR A 37 -13.97 8.57 -4.66
C TYR A 37 -14.11 7.07 -4.85
N ARG A 38 -13.27 6.27 -4.18
CA ARG A 38 -13.39 4.81 -4.19
C ARG A 38 -14.79 4.39 -3.75
N ASP A 39 -15.24 4.88 -2.60
CA ASP A 39 -16.53 4.50 -2.05
C ASP A 39 -17.69 5.03 -2.91
N TYR A 40 -17.55 6.20 -3.54
CA TYR A 40 -18.52 6.75 -4.48
C TYR A 40 -18.64 5.88 -5.75
N LEU A 41 -17.52 5.52 -6.37
CA LEU A 41 -17.49 4.69 -7.58
C LEU A 41 -17.98 3.26 -7.33
N LEU A 42 -17.83 2.76 -6.12
CA LEU A 42 -18.30 1.43 -5.71
C LEU A 42 -19.74 1.42 -5.17
N LYS A 43 -20.38 2.60 -5.11
CA LYS A 43 -21.78 2.74 -4.72
C LYS A 43 -22.67 2.64 -5.96
N PHE A 44 -23.25 1.48 -6.18
CA PHE A 44 -24.21 1.28 -7.25
C PHE A 44 -25.62 1.62 -6.74
N GLU A 45 -26.32 2.48 -7.48
CA GLU A 45 -27.73 2.79 -7.20
C GLU A 45 -28.61 1.71 -7.82
N ASN A 46 -29.46 1.06 -7.04
CA ASN A 46 -30.62 0.17 -7.27
C ASN A 46 -30.78 -0.62 -8.61
N LYS A 47 -29.79 -0.61 -9.51
CA LYS A 47 -29.84 -1.28 -10.81
C LYS A 47 -28.90 -2.47 -10.96
N ILE A 48 -28.10 -2.75 -9.92
CA ILE A 48 -27.10 -3.81 -9.95
C ILE A 48 -27.48 -4.87 -8.92
N GLU A 49 -27.37 -6.12 -9.32
CA GLU A 49 -27.56 -7.26 -8.43
C GLU A 49 -26.59 -7.18 -7.24
N ILE A 50 -27.12 -7.41 -6.05
CA ILE A 50 -26.31 -7.55 -4.83
C ILE A 50 -26.27 -9.02 -4.47
N VAL A 51 -25.06 -9.54 -4.32
CA VAL A 51 -24.82 -10.95 -3.99
C VAL A 51 -24.02 -11.08 -2.70
N LYS A 52 -24.16 -12.21 -2.00
CA LYS A 52 -23.28 -12.55 -0.89
C LYS A 52 -21.95 -13.05 -1.42
N LEU A 53 -20.84 -12.58 -0.86
CA LEU A 53 -19.49 -12.98 -1.30
C LEU A 53 -19.32 -14.50 -1.29
N GLY A 54 -19.86 -15.21 -0.30
CA GLY A 54 -19.80 -16.67 -0.21
C GLY A 54 -20.63 -17.42 -1.26
N SER A 55 -21.53 -16.75 -2.00
CA SER A 55 -22.27 -17.39 -3.11
C SER A 55 -21.51 -17.38 -4.44
N VAL A 56 -20.47 -16.54 -4.55
CA VAL A 56 -19.71 -16.33 -5.79
C VAL A 56 -18.21 -16.60 -5.63
N SER A 57 -17.80 -17.11 -4.47
CA SER A 57 -16.40 -17.41 -4.17
C SER A 57 -16.29 -18.55 -3.16
N ASN A 58 -15.14 -19.20 -3.14
CA ASN A 58 -14.77 -20.16 -2.11
C ASN A 58 -13.99 -19.44 -1.00
N ILE A 59 -14.49 -19.52 0.24
CA ILE A 59 -13.91 -18.82 1.39
C ILE A 59 -13.52 -19.82 2.46
N VAL A 60 -12.23 -19.91 2.75
CA VAL A 60 -11.67 -20.85 3.72
C VAL A 60 -10.59 -20.20 4.59
N ARG A 61 -10.43 -20.68 5.81
CA ARG A 61 -9.35 -20.24 6.69
C ARG A 61 -8.03 -20.88 6.31
N GLY A 62 -6.93 -20.12 6.44
CA GLY A 62 -5.58 -20.65 6.37
C GLY A 62 -5.33 -21.70 7.45
N ALA A 63 -4.26 -22.47 7.31
CA ALA A 63 -3.92 -23.54 8.23
C ALA A 63 -2.41 -23.63 8.41
N SER A 64 -1.97 -23.75 9.67
CA SER A 64 -0.57 -23.90 10.02
C SER A 64 -0.25 -25.34 10.38
N PRO A 65 0.74 -26.00 9.72
CA PRO A 65 1.21 -27.31 10.17
C PRO A 65 1.82 -27.20 11.58
N ARG A 66 1.60 -28.19 12.43
CA ARG A 66 2.04 -28.15 13.84
C ARG A 66 2.87 -29.37 14.21
N PRO A 67 3.99 -29.18 14.95
CA PRO A 67 4.62 -27.89 15.24
C PRO A 67 5.29 -27.34 13.97
N ILE A 68 5.16 -26.03 13.73
CA ILE A 68 5.65 -25.39 12.50
C ILE A 68 7.16 -25.53 12.31
N SER A 69 7.92 -25.55 13.39
CA SER A 69 9.39 -25.74 13.39
C SER A 69 9.85 -26.97 12.61
N ASN A 70 9.05 -28.02 12.56
CA ASN A 70 9.39 -29.27 11.88
C ASN A 70 9.20 -29.18 10.35
N TYR A 71 8.58 -28.09 9.88
CA TYR A 71 8.22 -27.92 8.46
C TYR A 71 8.89 -26.70 7.82
N ILE A 72 9.55 -25.84 8.60
CA ILE A 72 10.36 -24.74 8.03
C ILE A 72 11.56 -25.33 7.30
N THR A 73 11.82 -24.82 6.10
CA THR A 73 12.96 -25.23 5.27
C THR A 73 13.63 -24.04 4.60
N PHE A 74 14.92 -24.19 4.28
CA PHE A 74 15.70 -23.24 3.49
C PHE A 74 16.05 -23.80 2.10
N GLU A 75 15.52 -24.97 1.76
CA GLU A 75 15.75 -25.61 0.47
C GLU A 75 15.05 -24.85 -0.66
N GLU A 76 15.61 -24.95 -1.86
CA GLU A 76 15.11 -24.22 -3.03
C GLU A 76 13.68 -24.64 -3.43
N ASP A 77 13.38 -25.92 -3.30
CA ASP A 77 12.08 -26.53 -3.61
C ASP A 77 11.01 -26.30 -2.53
N GLY A 78 11.36 -25.60 -1.44
CA GLY A 78 10.42 -25.21 -0.38
C GLY A 78 9.30 -24.32 -0.90
N ILE A 79 8.07 -24.52 -0.36
CA ILE A 79 6.88 -23.74 -0.67
C ILE A 79 6.87 -22.45 0.17
N ASN A 80 6.59 -21.32 -0.47
CA ASN A 80 6.48 -20.03 0.22
C ASN A 80 5.48 -20.10 1.38
N TRP A 81 5.89 -19.64 2.57
CA TRP A 81 5.05 -19.57 3.77
C TRP A 81 4.66 -18.14 4.06
N ILE A 82 3.41 -17.79 3.75
CA ILE A 82 2.88 -16.42 3.83
C ILE A 82 2.34 -16.15 5.24
N LYS A 83 3.01 -15.27 5.97
CA LYS A 83 2.61 -14.81 7.30
C LYS A 83 2.14 -13.35 7.27
N ILE A 84 1.42 -12.90 8.29
CA ILE A 84 0.97 -11.49 8.41
C ILE A 84 2.17 -10.53 8.43
N GLY A 85 3.30 -10.93 8.99
CA GLY A 85 4.54 -10.13 9.02
C GLY A 85 5.28 -10.01 7.69
N ASP A 86 4.82 -10.69 6.64
CA ASP A 86 5.42 -10.61 5.30
C ASP A 86 4.76 -9.54 4.41
N VAL A 87 3.65 -8.97 4.85
CA VAL A 87 2.93 -7.94 4.08
C VAL A 87 3.17 -6.56 4.65
N ASN A 88 3.28 -5.58 3.76
CA ASN A 88 3.29 -4.18 4.12
C ASN A 88 1.84 -3.65 4.14
N LEU A 89 1.50 -2.85 5.16
CA LEU A 89 0.18 -2.23 5.28
C LEU A 89 -0.16 -1.28 4.11
N GLU A 90 0.83 -0.76 3.41
CA GLU A 90 0.62 0.10 2.24
C GLU A 90 0.58 -0.68 0.92
N SER A 91 0.97 -1.96 0.91
CA SER A 91 0.97 -2.79 -0.30
C SER A 91 -0.42 -3.37 -0.58
N LYS A 92 -0.75 -3.45 -1.86
CA LYS A 92 -1.90 -4.18 -2.40
C LYS A 92 -1.59 -5.67 -2.55
N TYR A 93 -0.30 -6.01 -2.70
CA TYR A 93 0.17 -7.34 -3.08
C TYR A 93 1.01 -8.02 -1.99
N VAL A 94 0.93 -9.35 -1.96
CA VAL A 94 1.93 -10.19 -1.28
C VAL A 94 3.02 -10.53 -2.29
N GLU A 95 4.19 -9.89 -2.14
CA GLU A 95 5.27 -10.02 -3.14
C GLU A 95 6.36 -10.98 -2.72
N LYS A 96 6.71 -11.02 -1.43
CA LYS A 96 7.82 -11.82 -0.90
C LYS A 96 7.47 -12.43 0.44
N THR A 97 8.00 -13.61 0.70
CA THR A 97 7.93 -14.28 1.99
C THR A 97 9.33 -14.46 2.56
N LYS A 98 9.43 -14.43 3.87
CA LYS A 98 10.71 -14.63 4.58
C LYS A 98 11.03 -16.11 4.79
N GLU A 99 10.02 -16.95 4.80
CA GLU A 99 10.15 -18.36 5.15
C GLU A 99 9.49 -19.25 4.09
N LYS A 100 9.97 -20.48 4.01
CA LYS A 100 9.38 -21.55 3.22
C LYS A 100 9.08 -22.73 4.12
N ILE A 101 8.13 -23.58 3.69
CA ILE A 101 7.80 -24.85 4.33
C ILE A 101 8.05 -26.00 3.36
N THR A 102 8.28 -27.18 3.92
CA THR A 102 8.46 -28.43 3.15
C THR A 102 7.18 -28.79 2.40
N GLN A 103 7.29 -29.62 1.38
CA GLN A 103 6.15 -30.19 0.64
C GLN A 103 5.17 -30.92 1.59
N GLU A 104 5.69 -31.58 2.61
CA GLU A 104 4.87 -32.23 3.62
C GLU A 104 4.09 -31.25 4.48
N GLY A 105 4.74 -30.13 4.87
CA GLY A 105 4.09 -29.02 5.55
C GLY A 105 2.99 -28.37 4.72
N ALA A 106 3.22 -28.20 3.43
CA ALA A 106 2.23 -27.66 2.49
C ALA A 106 0.95 -28.50 2.40
N LYS A 107 1.05 -29.84 2.45
CA LYS A 107 -0.12 -30.74 2.50
C LYS A 107 -0.98 -30.54 3.75
N LYS A 108 -0.42 -29.99 4.83
CA LYS A 108 -1.12 -29.70 6.08
C LYS A 108 -1.54 -28.22 6.21
N SER A 109 -1.28 -27.44 5.17
CA SER A 109 -1.59 -26.02 5.11
C SER A 109 -2.66 -25.73 4.06
N ARG A 110 -2.89 -24.44 3.80
CA ARG A 110 -3.79 -23.98 2.76
C ARG A 110 -2.99 -23.34 1.63
N ILE A 111 -3.05 -23.97 0.45
CA ILE A 111 -2.37 -23.47 -0.75
C ILE A 111 -3.15 -22.29 -1.31
N VAL A 112 -2.43 -21.29 -1.76
CA VAL A 112 -2.94 -20.11 -2.49
C VAL A 112 -2.20 -19.97 -3.80
N LYS A 113 -2.92 -19.46 -4.80
CA LYS A 113 -2.42 -19.24 -6.17
C LYS A 113 -2.32 -17.76 -6.46
N LYS A 114 -1.52 -17.41 -7.46
CA LYS A 114 -1.49 -16.05 -7.99
C LYS A 114 -2.89 -15.62 -8.42
N GLY A 115 -3.31 -14.44 -7.96
CA GLY A 115 -4.63 -13.89 -8.22
C GLY A 115 -5.68 -14.24 -7.16
N ASP A 116 -5.39 -15.09 -6.18
CA ASP A 116 -6.25 -15.26 -5.02
C ASP A 116 -6.21 -14.02 -4.13
N LEU A 117 -7.26 -13.79 -3.36
CA LEU A 117 -7.32 -12.77 -2.32
C LEU A 117 -7.18 -13.42 -0.94
N ILE A 118 -6.42 -12.77 -0.08
CA ILE A 118 -6.34 -13.16 1.33
C ILE A 118 -6.71 -11.98 2.22
N LEU A 119 -7.50 -12.24 3.26
CA LEU A 119 -7.88 -11.27 4.27
C LEU A 119 -7.12 -11.53 5.56
N SER A 120 -6.59 -10.48 6.17
CA SER A 120 -6.04 -10.59 7.51
C SER A 120 -7.14 -10.83 8.54
N ASN A 121 -7.01 -11.92 9.28
CA ASN A 121 -7.96 -12.33 10.33
C ASN A 121 -7.71 -11.58 11.66
N SER A 122 -6.45 -11.16 11.91
CA SER A 122 -6.00 -10.50 13.12
C SER A 122 -5.00 -9.40 12.79
N MET A 123 -4.58 -8.58 13.74
CA MET A 123 -3.65 -7.44 13.61
C MET A 123 -4.18 -6.35 12.67
N SER A 124 -3.95 -6.43 11.36
CA SER A 124 -4.54 -5.54 10.33
C SER A 124 -5.94 -6.02 9.90
N PHE A 125 -6.80 -6.24 10.85
CA PHE A 125 -8.12 -6.84 10.76
C PHE A 125 -8.90 -6.49 9.48
N GLY A 126 -9.28 -7.52 8.71
CA GLY A 126 -10.12 -7.38 7.51
C GLY A 126 -9.44 -6.75 6.29
N ARG A 127 -8.13 -6.47 6.35
CA ARG A 127 -7.43 -5.92 5.21
C ARG A 127 -7.17 -6.99 4.15
N PRO A 128 -7.61 -6.77 2.89
CA PRO A 128 -7.33 -7.67 1.78
C PRO A 128 -5.94 -7.46 1.20
N TYR A 129 -5.38 -8.54 0.64
CA TYR A 129 -4.17 -8.54 -0.18
C TYR A 129 -4.35 -9.48 -1.36
N ILE A 130 -3.77 -9.12 -2.50
CA ILE A 130 -3.72 -9.96 -3.69
C ILE A 130 -2.46 -10.82 -3.64
N VAL A 131 -2.62 -12.12 -3.78
CA VAL A 131 -1.49 -13.06 -3.85
C VAL A 131 -0.81 -12.92 -5.21
N ASN A 132 0.46 -12.53 -5.24
CA ASN A 132 1.25 -12.39 -6.46
C ASN A 132 2.20 -13.56 -6.71
N GLN A 133 2.34 -14.48 -5.74
CA GLN A 133 3.16 -15.69 -5.83
C GLN A 133 2.43 -16.88 -5.19
N GLU A 134 2.62 -18.06 -5.71
CA GLU A 134 2.06 -19.27 -5.10
C GLU A 134 2.72 -19.57 -3.76
N GLY A 135 1.97 -20.12 -2.83
CA GLY A 135 2.46 -20.47 -1.51
C GLY A 135 1.39 -21.08 -0.62
N CYS A 136 1.70 -21.16 0.66
CA CYS A 136 0.79 -21.57 1.71
C CYS A 136 0.56 -20.45 2.71
N ILE A 137 -0.64 -20.34 3.25
CA ILE A 137 -1.01 -19.31 4.21
C ILE A 137 -1.26 -19.92 5.60
N HIS A 138 -0.78 -19.23 6.63
CA HIS A 138 -1.04 -19.63 8.01
C HIS A 138 -2.48 -19.30 8.44
N ASP A 139 -2.89 -19.78 9.60
CA ASP A 139 -4.23 -19.67 10.19
C ASP A 139 -4.68 -18.24 10.56
N GLY A 140 -3.79 -17.24 10.45
CA GLY A 140 -4.12 -15.83 10.56
C GLY A 140 -4.74 -15.22 9.29
N TRP A 141 -4.86 -16.00 8.19
CA TRP A 141 -5.44 -15.56 6.94
C TRP A 141 -6.78 -16.23 6.64
N ILE A 142 -7.62 -15.53 5.89
CA ILE A 142 -8.80 -16.08 5.22
C ILE A 142 -8.56 -15.98 3.72
N LEU A 143 -8.58 -17.11 3.00
CA LEU A 143 -8.51 -17.19 1.55
C LEU A 143 -9.87 -16.92 0.94
N ILE A 144 -9.90 -16.14 -0.14
CA ILE A 144 -11.02 -15.96 -1.06
C ILE A 144 -10.53 -16.35 -2.45
N SER A 145 -11.09 -17.42 -3.02
CA SER A 145 -10.74 -17.97 -4.33
C SER A 145 -11.98 -18.26 -5.18
N ASP A 146 -11.79 -18.70 -6.41
CA ASP A 146 -12.83 -19.16 -7.33
C ASP A 146 -13.92 -18.11 -7.67
N TYR A 147 -13.58 -16.81 -7.59
CA TYR A 147 -14.48 -15.69 -7.88
C TYR A 147 -14.29 -15.12 -9.30
N GLN A 148 -13.28 -15.53 -10.03
CA GLN A 148 -12.81 -14.91 -11.27
C GLN A 148 -13.83 -14.95 -12.42
N THR A 149 -14.83 -15.82 -12.34
CA THR A 149 -15.95 -15.84 -13.28
C THR A 149 -16.82 -14.58 -13.16
N ASN A 150 -16.93 -14.01 -11.96
CA ASN A 150 -17.84 -12.92 -11.62
C ASN A 150 -17.13 -11.60 -11.37
N TYR A 151 -15.89 -11.65 -10.84
CA TYR A 151 -15.13 -10.48 -10.42
C TYR A 151 -13.71 -10.50 -10.96
N SER A 152 -13.24 -9.33 -11.40
CA SER A 152 -11.81 -9.12 -11.52
C SER A 152 -11.19 -8.99 -10.13
N THR A 153 -9.96 -9.49 -9.97
CA THR A 153 -9.26 -9.50 -8.68
C THR A 153 -9.14 -8.09 -8.08
N ASP A 154 -8.76 -7.11 -8.90
CA ASP A 154 -8.58 -5.74 -8.45
C ASP A 154 -9.90 -5.07 -8.03
N PHE A 155 -10.98 -5.34 -8.76
CA PHE A 155 -12.29 -4.80 -8.39
C PHE A 155 -12.78 -5.39 -7.06
N LEU A 156 -12.65 -6.69 -6.86
CA LEU A 156 -12.99 -7.34 -5.59
C LEU A 156 -12.10 -6.83 -4.44
N TYR A 157 -10.81 -6.60 -4.69
CA TYR A 157 -9.91 -5.96 -3.73
C TYR A 157 -10.45 -4.59 -3.30
N TYR A 158 -10.83 -3.72 -4.25
CA TYR A 158 -11.36 -2.40 -3.92
C TYR A 158 -12.70 -2.45 -3.20
N LEU A 159 -13.59 -3.39 -3.55
CA LEU A 159 -14.84 -3.62 -2.82
C LEU A 159 -14.56 -3.99 -1.36
N LEU A 160 -13.63 -4.91 -1.13
CA LEU A 160 -13.24 -5.33 0.23
C LEU A 160 -12.57 -4.19 1.02
N MET A 161 -11.87 -3.28 0.34
CA MET A 161 -11.27 -2.08 0.95
C MET A 161 -12.28 -0.95 1.19
N SER A 162 -13.50 -1.02 0.64
CA SER A 162 -14.49 0.04 0.79
C SER A 162 -14.91 0.23 2.25
N ASN A 163 -15.25 1.47 2.62
CA ASN A 163 -15.68 1.79 3.99
C ASN A 163 -16.93 1.01 4.41
N LYS A 164 -17.84 0.73 3.46
CA LYS A 164 -19.05 -0.08 3.70
C LYS A 164 -18.67 -1.48 4.16
N VAL A 165 -17.80 -2.18 3.42
CA VAL A 165 -17.38 -3.55 3.74
C VAL A 165 -16.51 -3.59 4.98
N GLN A 166 -15.56 -2.67 5.11
CA GLN A 166 -14.70 -2.57 6.30
C GLN A 166 -15.52 -2.28 7.57
N LYS A 167 -16.52 -1.41 7.48
CA LYS A 167 -17.45 -1.15 8.59
C LYS A 167 -18.26 -2.39 8.92
N TYR A 168 -18.84 -3.06 7.92
CA TYR A 168 -19.60 -4.30 8.13
C TYR A 168 -18.77 -5.34 8.87
N MET A 169 -17.51 -5.58 8.46
CA MET A 169 -16.63 -6.53 9.14
C MET A 169 -16.39 -6.13 10.59
N ARG A 170 -16.10 -4.86 10.88
CA ARG A 170 -15.89 -4.38 12.26
C ARG A 170 -17.12 -4.50 13.13
N ASP A 171 -18.29 -4.14 12.60
CA ASP A 171 -19.56 -4.13 13.37
C ASP A 171 -20.04 -5.54 13.71
N ASN A 172 -19.66 -6.57 12.93
CA ASN A 172 -20.09 -7.96 13.13
C ASN A 172 -19.08 -8.83 13.90
N VAL A 173 -17.94 -8.28 14.30
CA VAL A 173 -17.01 -9.01 15.15
C VAL A 173 -17.49 -9.00 16.59
N VAL A 174 -17.57 -10.18 17.17
CA VAL A 174 -17.93 -10.34 18.59
C VAL A 174 -16.88 -9.66 19.47
N SER A 175 -17.30 -8.76 20.33
CA SER A 175 -16.45 -8.08 21.30
C SER A 175 -15.84 -9.09 22.27
N GLY A 176 -14.56 -9.37 22.10
CA GLY A 176 -13.76 -10.28 22.93
C GLY A 176 -12.32 -9.82 23.00
N THR A 177 -11.51 -10.47 23.83
CA THR A 177 -10.09 -10.13 24.07
C THR A 177 -9.22 -10.20 22.80
N VAL A 178 -9.66 -10.93 21.78
CA VAL A 178 -9.00 -11.02 20.45
C VAL A 178 -10.08 -10.89 19.38
N GLN A 179 -9.99 -9.82 18.61
CA GLN A 179 -10.85 -9.61 17.43
C GLN A 179 -10.38 -10.57 16.31
N ASN A 180 -11.13 -11.63 16.07
CA ASN A 180 -10.90 -12.56 14.97
C ASN A 180 -12.06 -12.49 13.98
N LEU A 181 -11.73 -12.31 12.71
CA LEU A 181 -12.69 -12.34 11.61
C LEU A 181 -13.16 -13.79 11.38
N ASN A 182 -14.47 -14.02 11.48
CA ASN A 182 -15.08 -15.31 11.23
C ASN A 182 -15.37 -15.47 9.71
N ILE A 183 -15.20 -16.69 9.19
CA ILE A 183 -15.53 -17.05 7.79
C ILE A 183 -16.98 -16.69 7.46
N ASP A 184 -17.92 -16.92 8.36
CA ASP A 184 -19.34 -16.65 8.12
C ASP A 184 -19.63 -15.16 7.96
N ILE A 185 -18.90 -14.29 8.68
CA ILE A 185 -18.98 -12.84 8.48
C ILE A 185 -18.53 -12.51 7.05
N VAL A 186 -17.41 -13.07 6.60
CA VAL A 186 -16.88 -12.82 5.24
C VAL A 186 -17.82 -13.36 4.16
N LYS A 187 -18.39 -14.54 4.35
CA LYS A 187 -19.36 -15.13 3.41
C LYS A 187 -20.63 -14.30 3.25
N ASN A 188 -21.07 -13.64 4.32
CA ASN A 188 -22.29 -12.83 4.33
C ASN A 188 -22.06 -11.37 3.91
N ILE A 189 -20.86 -10.96 3.50
CA ILE A 189 -20.62 -9.63 2.94
C ILE A 189 -21.45 -9.49 1.66
N GLU A 190 -22.30 -8.46 1.62
CA GLU A 190 -23.10 -8.10 0.46
C GLU A 190 -22.33 -7.15 -0.43
N ILE A 191 -22.10 -7.57 -1.67
CA ILE A 191 -21.33 -6.84 -2.68
C ILE A 191 -22.10 -6.71 -3.99
N PRO A 192 -21.94 -5.59 -4.72
CA PRO A 192 -22.55 -5.41 -6.04
C PRO A 192 -21.84 -6.27 -7.09
N LEU A 193 -22.61 -6.80 -8.06
CA LEU A 193 -22.13 -7.59 -9.17
C LEU A 193 -22.34 -6.85 -10.51
N PRO A 194 -21.53 -5.81 -10.83
CA PRO A 194 -21.61 -5.15 -12.11
C PRO A 194 -20.93 -5.98 -13.21
N PRO A 195 -21.24 -5.75 -14.49
CA PRO A 195 -20.56 -6.39 -15.62
C PRO A 195 -19.03 -6.16 -15.58
N LEU A 196 -18.24 -7.13 -16.04
CA LEU A 196 -16.77 -7.07 -16.00
C LEU A 196 -16.19 -5.83 -16.67
N GLU A 197 -16.80 -5.34 -17.74
CA GLU A 197 -16.38 -4.08 -18.40
C GLU A 197 -16.52 -2.85 -17.49
N VAL A 198 -17.56 -2.82 -16.68
CA VAL A 198 -17.76 -1.74 -15.68
C VAL A 198 -16.72 -1.87 -14.57
N GLN A 199 -16.48 -3.09 -14.10
CA GLN A 199 -15.45 -3.36 -13.10
C GLN A 199 -14.09 -2.85 -13.59
N LYS A 200 -13.70 -3.18 -14.83
CA LYS A 200 -12.43 -2.78 -15.43
C LYS A 200 -12.26 -1.26 -15.47
N ARG A 201 -13.28 -0.52 -15.91
CA ARG A 201 -13.24 0.95 -15.94
C ARG A 201 -13.07 1.56 -14.56
N ILE A 202 -13.75 1.03 -13.55
CA ILE A 202 -13.61 1.49 -12.16
C ILE A 202 -12.20 1.22 -11.65
N VAL A 203 -11.65 0.03 -11.91
CA VAL A 203 -10.28 -0.35 -11.53
C VAL A 203 -9.27 0.60 -12.16
N GLU A 204 -9.36 0.88 -13.45
CA GLU A 204 -8.44 1.81 -14.15
C GLU A 204 -8.41 3.20 -13.49
N VAL A 205 -9.57 3.72 -13.09
CA VAL A 205 -9.64 5.00 -12.38
C VAL A 205 -9.00 4.91 -11.00
N LEU A 206 -9.33 3.87 -10.22
CA LEU A 206 -8.82 3.71 -8.86
C LEU A 206 -7.32 3.44 -8.82
N ASP A 207 -6.78 2.62 -9.74
CA ASP A 207 -5.35 2.36 -9.85
C ASP A 207 -4.55 3.63 -10.17
N ASN A 208 -5.10 4.50 -11.03
CA ASN A 208 -4.46 5.79 -11.34
C ASN A 208 -4.43 6.72 -10.11
N PHE A 209 -5.50 6.78 -9.34
CA PHE A 209 -5.52 7.55 -8.09
C PHE A 209 -4.57 6.97 -7.05
N GLU A 210 -4.52 5.65 -6.91
CA GLU A 210 -3.63 4.98 -5.96
C GLU A 210 -2.16 5.24 -6.25
N LYS A 211 -1.76 5.24 -7.53
CA LYS A 211 -0.40 5.60 -7.96
C LYS A 211 -0.03 7.02 -7.51
N ILE A 212 -0.91 8.00 -7.75
CA ILE A 212 -0.65 9.39 -7.37
C ILE A 212 -0.47 9.55 -5.85
N CYS A 213 -1.18 8.76 -5.06
CA CYS A 213 -1.14 8.85 -3.59
C CYS A 213 0.00 8.05 -2.94
N ASN A 214 0.45 6.95 -3.56
CA ASN A 214 1.32 5.97 -2.91
C ASN A 214 2.65 5.74 -3.62
N ASP A 215 2.85 6.24 -4.86
CA ASP A 215 4.11 6.03 -5.56
C ASP A 215 5.19 6.96 -4.97
N LEU A 216 6.21 6.35 -4.36
CA LEU A 216 7.37 7.05 -3.79
C LEU A 216 8.25 7.74 -4.85
N ASN A 217 8.06 7.44 -6.13
CA ASN A 217 8.84 8.02 -7.22
C ASN A 217 8.13 9.18 -7.91
N ILE A 218 6.84 9.39 -7.64
CA ILE A 218 6.05 10.46 -8.25
C ILE A 218 5.16 11.15 -7.22
N GLY A 219 4.79 12.40 -7.51
CA GLY A 219 3.86 13.16 -6.68
C GLY A 219 4.41 13.59 -5.32
N LEU A 220 3.50 13.75 -4.35
CA LEU A 220 3.81 14.26 -3.02
C LEU A 220 4.79 13.40 -2.20
N PRO A 221 4.71 12.06 -2.18
CA PRO A 221 5.68 11.25 -1.44
C PRO A 221 7.11 11.44 -1.93
N ALA A 222 7.31 11.51 -3.26
CA ALA A 222 8.63 11.75 -3.85
C ALA A 222 9.17 13.14 -3.48
N GLU A 223 8.32 14.15 -3.45
CA GLU A 223 8.71 15.50 -3.07
C GLU A 223 9.11 15.60 -1.60
N ILE A 224 8.37 14.97 -0.69
CA ILE A 224 8.71 14.91 0.74
C ILE A 224 10.11 14.31 0.93
N GLU A 225 10.38 13.17 0.31
CA GLU A 225 11.68 12.50 0.39
C GLU A 225 12.80 13.35 -0.21
N ALA A 226 12.55 13.98 -1.36
CA ALA A 226 13.53 14.85 -2.02
C ALA A 226 13.90 16.07 -1.15
N ARG A 227 12.92 16.69 -0.48
CA ARG A 227 13.16 17.81 0.44
C ARG A 227 13.98 17.41 1.65
N GLN A 228 13.69 16.24 2.21
CA GLN A 228 14.45 15.72 3.35
C GLN A 228 15.91 15.43 2.98
N LYS A 229 16.15 14.78 1.85
CA LYS A 229 17.51 14.55 1.32
C LYS A 229 18.25 15.85 1.03
N GLN A 230 17.55 16.85 0.49
CA GLN A 230 18.13 18.18 0.24
C GLN A 230 18.56 18.86 1.54
N TYR A 231 17.73 18.81 2.58
CA TYR A 231 18.09 19.34 3.90
C TYR A 231 19.32 18.64 4.48
N GLU A 232 19.35 17.29 4.48
CA GLU A 232 20.47 16.51 5.00
C GLU A 232 21.77 16.84 4.26
N PHE A 233 21.72 17.01 2.97
CA PHE A 233 22.86 17.37 2.15
C PHE A 233 23.43 18.76 2.55
N TYR A 234 22.61 19.79 2.60
CA TYR A 234 23.09 21.13 2.98
C TYR A 234 23.55 21.18 4.43
N ARG A 235 22.88 20.51 5.37
CA ARG A 235 23.31 20.39 6.75
C ARG A 235 24.71 19.78 6.84
N ASN A 236 24.94 18.68 6.15
CA ASN A 236 26.25 18.01 6.19
C ASN A 236 27.37 18.90 5.63
N ILE A 237 27.12 19.61 4.53
CA ILE A 237 28.08 20.56 3.96
C ILE A 237 28.45 21.66 4.94
N LEU A 238 27.44 22.29 5.55
CA LEU A 238 27.67 23.39 6.50
C LEU A 238 28.41 22.94 7.76
N LEU A 239 28.25 21.67 8.17
CA LEU A 239 28.91 21.10 9.34
C LEU A 239 30.28 20.50 9.07
N THR A 240 30.61 20.13 7.84
CA THR A 240 31.93 19.52 7.51
C THR A 240 33.06 20.53 7.44
N PHE A 241 32.78 21.83 7.42
CA PHE A 241 33.77 22.92 7.32
C PHE A 241 34.79 22.75 6.19
N ASN A 242 34.46 21.99 5.16
CA ASN A 242 35.32 21.75 4.02
C ASN A 242 35.16 22.90 3.00
N ASN A 243 36.08 23.88 3.08
CA ASN A 243 36.03 25.08 2.23
C ASN A 243 36.03 24.81 0.73
N GLU A 244 36.64 23.69 0.28
CA GLU A 244 36.69 23.34 -1.13
C GLU A 244 35.34 22.85 -1.66
N GLU A 245 34.62 22.05 -0.88
CA GLU A 245 33.26 21.59 -1.25
C GLU A 245 32.25 22.74 -1.23
N ILE A 246 32.31 23.62 -0.22
CA ILE A 246 31.45 24.80 -0.14
C ILE A 246 31.66 25.72 -1.34
N TYR A 247 32.90 25.92 -1.78
CA TYR A 247 33.23 26.72 -2.96
C TYR A 247 32.78 26.06 -4.28
N ALA A 248 32.93 24.75 -4.41
CA ALA A 248 32.46 24.01 -5.58
C ALA A 248 30.94 24.07 -5.72
N LEU A 249 30.20 23.99 -4.62
CA LEU A 249 28.74 24.05 -4.59
C LEU A 249 28.19 25.45 -4.84
N SER A 250 28.82 26.49 -4.32
CA SER A 250 28.44 27.87 -4.64
C SER A 250 28.57 28.15 -6.13
N LYS A 251 29.58 27.57 -6.78
CA LYS A 251 29.82 27.68 -8.22
C LYS A 251 28.78 26.89 -9.04
N GLN A 252 28.31 25.72 -8.55
CA GLN A 252 27.25 24.96 -9.17
C GLN A 252 25.87 25.65 -9.02
N ALA A 253 25.56 26.15 -7.85
CA ALA A 253 24.31 26.88 -7.61
C ALA A 253 24.22 28.15 -8.48
N SER A 254 25.31 28.91 -8.61
CA SER A 254 25.38 30.08 -9.48
C SER A 254 25.18 29.72 -10.97
N LYS A 255 25.71 28.58 -11.42
CA LYS A 255 25.49 28.06 -12.79
C LYS A 255 24.04 27.60 -13.02
N GLN A 256 23.40 27.03 -12.03
CA GLN A 256 21.99 26.62 -12.14
C GLN A 256 21.05 27.81 -12.15
N ALA A 257 21.28 28.79 -11.27
CA ALA A 257 20.51 30.01 -11.23
C ALA A 257 20.59 30.80 -12.56
N SER A 258 21.79 30.90 -13.15
CA SER A 258 21.96 31.55 -14.46
C SER A 258 21.30 30.80 -15.61
N LYS A 259 21.26 29.44 -15.57
CA LYS A 259 20.52 28.63 -16.55
C LYS A 259 19.00 28.73 -16.41
N GLN A 260 18.49 28.87 -15.20
CA GLN A 260 17.06 29.10 -14.97
C GLN A 260 16.63 30.51 -15.40
N ALA A 261 17.42 31.53 -15.10
CA ALA A 261 17.18 32.90 -15.53
C ALA A 261 17.18 33.03 -17.06
N SER A 262 18.09 32.35 -17.76
CA SER A 262 18.14 32.34 -19.22
C SER A 262 16.97 31.60 -19.87
N LYS A 263 16.43 30.57 -19.23
CA LYS A 263 15.21 29.85 -19.69
C LYS A 263 13.93 30.67 -19.51
N GLN A 264 13.87 31.50 -18.47
CA GLN A 264 12.72 32.41 -18.24
C GLN A 264 12.74 33.66 -19.09
N ALA A 265 13.93 34.05 -19.58
CA ALA A 265 14.12 35.23 -20.44
C ALA A 265 13.91 34.94 -21.94
N SER A 266 13.68 33.71 -22.36
CA SER A 266 13.37 33.40 -23.77
C SER A 266 11.91 33.76 -24.03
N PRO A 267 11.62 34.71 -24.98
CA PRO A 267 10.25 35.07 -25.29
C PRO A 267 9.54 33.87 -25.93
N LYS A 268 8.33 33.61 -25.48
CA LYS A 268 7.41 32.72 -26.19
C LYS A 268 7.16 33.32 -27.59
N SER A 269 7.80 32.80 -28.58
CA SER A 269 7.44 33.09 -29.95
C SER A 269 6.07 32.51 -30.23
N ASN A 270 5.18 33.39 -30.66
CA ASN A 270 3.82 33.12 -31.11
C ASN A 270 3.75 32.03 -32.19
#